data_b67becf175fef3d5c3e6a82d6a56ab45
#
_entry.id   b67becf175fef3d5c3e6a82d6a56ab45
#
_cell.length_a   1.000
_cell.length_b   1.000
_cell.length_c   1.000
_cell.angle_alpha   90.00
_cell.angle_beta   90.00
_cell.angle_gamma   90.00
#
_symmetry.space_group_name_H-M   'P 1'
#
loop_
_entity.id
_entity.type
_entity.pdbx_description
1 polymer ?
#
loop_
_entity_poly.entity_id
_entity_poly.type
_entity_poly.pdbx_seq_one_letter_code
_entity_poly.pdbx_strand_id
1 'polypeptide(L)'
;READGMTMAELLEKLASREADIKRLTGQLNARPDEVLHAEYKVKAQKYDELDTKYVRLLEEHSDLERQQAQWMLTTSQLETEREKCLIAEKRREALQASIEKYEQEVNRFRSLYEQPKELAGRLESIETPYFARREMAALSMTETEWLDKICANCAEAGIKFNQRLLYSFHTALKTADWSPITVLAGVSGTGKSLLPEYYCRFGGIYFMSMAVQPDWDSPQSLFGYFNSVDNRFNATTLIRAMVQFSHDAKQVAKESNLSDSMFIVLLDEMNLAH
;
A
#
# COMPACT_ATOMS: atom_id res chain seq x y z
N ARG A 1 51.19 -8.70 89.21
CA ARG A 1 51.43 -7.28 89.61
C ARG A 1 50.15 -6.50 90.00
N GLU A 2 48.97 -7.01 89.83
CA GLU A 2 47.71 -6.32 90.20
C GLU A 2 47.17 -6.79 91.58
N ALA A 3 47.87 -7.68 92.26
CA ALA A 3 47.39 -8.18 93.57
C ALA A 3 47.98 -7.46 94.77
N ASP A 4 49.00 -6.58 94.60
CA ASP A 4 49.65 -5.80 95.74
C ASP A 4 48.79 -4.58 96.11
N GLY A 5 47.95 -4.75 97.08
CA GLY A 5 47.14 -3.65 97.68
C GLY A 5 45.63 -3.90 97.73
N MET A 6 45.15 -5.03 97.21
CA MET A 6 43.73 -5.35 97.30
C MET A 6 43.42 -6.26 98.50
N THR A 7 42.32 -6.00 99.11
CA THR A 7 41.79 -6.91 100.16
C THR A 7 41.35 -8.23 99.62
N MET A 8 41.39 -9.33 100.39
CA MET A 8 40.95 -10.64 99.99
C MET A 8 39.49 -10.66 99.42
N ALA A 9 38.67 -9.77 99.92
CA ALA A 9 37.29 -9.60 99.44
C ALA A 9 37.23 -9.03 98.01
N GLU A 10 38.06 -8.03 97.74
CA GLU A 10 38.11 -7.44 96.35
C GLU A 10 38.71 -8.38 95.33
N LEU A 11 39.63 -9.26 95.72
CA LEU A 11 40.19 -10.31 94.86
C LEU A 11 39.13 -11.38 94.56
N LEU A 12 38.34 -11.77 95.56
CA LEU A 12 37.24 -12.71 95.35
C LEU A 12 36.12 -12.13 94.44
N GLU A 13 35.83 -10.84 94.61
CA GLU A 13 34.84 -10.15 93.76
C GLU A 13 35.34 -10.06 92.33
N LYS A 14 36.60 -9.74 92.07
CA LYS A 14 37.22 -9.75 90.75
C LYS A 14 37.28 -11.13 90.17
N LEU A 15 37.53 -12.16 90.93
CA LEU A 15 37.49 -13.58 90.47
C LEU A 15 36.07 -13.95 90.05
N ALA A 16 35.08 -13.66 90.90
CA ALA A 16 33.68 -13.94 90.57
C ALA A 16 33.20 -13.20 89.30
N SER A 17 33.63 -11.90 89.18
CA SER A 17 33.32 -11.15 87.93
C SER A 17 33.98 -11.74 86.69
N ARG A 18 35.23 -12.19 86.76
CA ARG A 18 35.93 -12.80 85.67
C ARG A 18 35.37 -14.21 85.35
N GLU A 19 34.97 -14.95 86.33
CA GLU A 19 34.26 -16.25 86.08
C GLU A 19 32.91 -16.05 85.41
N ALA A 20 32.17 -15.00 85.79
CA ALA A 20 30.92 -14.63 85.14
C ALA A 20 31.16 -14.18 83.70
N ASP A 21 32.21 -13.36 83.48
CA ASP A 21 32.60 -12.96 82.12
C ASP A 21 33.06 -14.15 81.23
N ILE A 22 33.84 -15.10 81.77
CA ILE A 22 34.26 -16.30 81.13
C ILE A 22 33.02 -17.15 80.74
N LYS A 23 32.09 -17.29 81.71
CA LYS A 23 30.86 -18.04 81.47
C LYS A 23 29.99 -17.39 80.37
N ARG A 24 29.89 -16.08 80.39
CA ARG A 24 29.18 -15.26 79.38
C ARG A 24 29.87 -15.41 78.02
N LEU A 25 31.20 -15.24 77.95
CA LEU A 25 31.97 -15.33 76.72
C LEU A 25 31.97 -16.78 76.16
N THR A 26 32.04 -17.78 77.01
CA THR A 26 31.91 -19.16 76.61
C THR A 26 30.51 -19.48 76.06
N GLY A 27 29.48 -18.89 76.71
CA GLY A 27 28.10 -18.97 76.19
C GLY A 27 27.94 -18.33 74.82
N GLN A 28 28.57 -17.16 74.65
CA GLN A 28 28.59 -16.47 73.36
C GLN A 28 29.41 -17.20 72.30
N LEU A 29 30.51 -17.87 72.65
CA LEU A 29 31.31 -18.71 71.74
C LEU A 29 30.55 -19.94 71.30
N ASN A 30 29.88 -20.61 72.23
CA ASN A 30 29.07 -21.78 71.96
C ASN A 30 27.77 -21.47 71.16
N ALA A 31 27.32 -20.20 71.23
CA ALA A 31 26.20 -19.69 70.45
C ALA A 31 26.59 -19.26 69.03
N ARG A 32 27.88 -19.24 68.72
CA ARG A 32 28.31 -19.00 67.34
C ARG A 32 27.94 -20.19 66.49
N PRO A 33 27.36 -19.96 65.32
CA PRO A 33 27.09 -21.07 64.40
C PRO A 33 28.40 -21.80 64.07
N ASP A 34 28.36 -23.11 64.18
CA ASP A 34 29.48 -23.96 63.79
C ASP A 34 29.96 -23.58 62.36
N GLU A 35 31.27 -23.45 62.21
CA GLU A 35 31.87 -23.01 60.92
C GLU A 35 31.38 -23.88 59.75
N VAL A 36 31.15 -25.15 60.03
CA VAL A 36 30.58 -26.10 59.04
C VAL A 36 29.15 -25.70 58.69
N LEU A 37 28.34 -25.36 59.66
CA LEU A 37 26.95 -24.92 59.46
C LEU A 37 26.91 -23.57 58.67
N HIS A 38 27.82 -22.68 58.98
CA HIS A 38 27.94 -21.38 58.27
C HIS A 38 28.38 -21.60 56.82
N ALA A 39 29.29 -22.53 56.56
CA ALA A 39 29.69 -22.90 55.22
C ALA A 39 28.54 -23.51 54.41
N GLU A 40 27.77 -24.41 55.03
CA GLU A 40 26.56 -24.98 54.40
C GLU A 40 25.50 -23.93 54.06
N TYR A 41 25.23 -22.97 54.97
CA TYR A 41 24.32 -21.86 54.67
C TYR A 41 24.83 -20.97 53.55
N LYS A 42 26.12 -20.72 53.49
CA LYS A 42 26.73 -19.91 52.41
C LYS A 42 26.59 -20.60 51.05
N VAL A 43 26.80 -21.92 51.01
CA VAL A 43 26.57 -22.73 49.76
C VAL A 43 25.10 -22.75 49.38
N LYS A 44 24.19 -22.88 50.37
CA LYS A 44 22.74 -22.80 50.09
C LYS A 44 22.35 -21.40 49.56
N ALA A 45 22.84 -20.32 50.18
CA ALA A 45 22.58 -18.96 49.71
C ALA A 45 23.04 -18.78 48.24
N GLN A 46 24.25 -19.22 47.91
CA GLN A 46 24.74 -19.16 46.54
C GLN A 46 23.84 -19.94 45.54
N LYS A 47 23.38 -21.14 45.96
CA LYS A 47 22.43 -21.90 45.13
C LYS A 47 21.08 -21.23 44.98
N TYR A 48 20.60 -20.50 45.99
CA TYR A 48 19.38 -19.71 45.88
C TYR A 48 19.56 -18.53 44.93
N ASP A 49 20.68 -17.81 44.98
CA ASP A 49 21.00 -16.71 44.08
C ASP A 49 21.12 -17.20 42.62
N GLU A 50 21.76 -18.37 42.41
CA GLU A 50 21.83 -18.96 41.07
C GLU A 50 20.46 -19.43 40.56
N LEU A 51 19.60 -19.92 41.45
CA LEU A 51 18.25 -20.36 41.10
C LEU A 51 17.37 -19.14 40.78
N ASP A 52 17.51 -18.08 41.56
CA ASP A 52 16.76 -16.82 41.36
C ASP A 52 17.13 -16.15 40.01
N THR A 53 18.42 -16.08 39.72
CA THR A 53 18.90 -15.60 38.42
C THR A 53 18.37 -16.45 37.25
N LYS A 54 18.33 -17.74 37.37
CA LYS A 54 17.74 -18.63 36.36
C LYS A 54 16.23 -18.42 36.22
N TYR A 55 15.56 -18.24 37.35
CA TYR A 55 14.12 -18.00 37.36
C TYR A 55 13.75 -16.67 36.68
N VAL A 56 14.47 -15.61 36.97
CA VAL A 56 14.28 -14.29 36.31
C VAL A 56 14.48 -14.42 34.80
N ARG A 57 15.57 -15.09 34.38
CA ARG A 57 15.83 -15.31 32.96
C ARG A 57 14.73 -16.12 32.26
N LEU A 58 14.23 -17.18 32.91
CA LEU A 58 13.13 -17.96 32.38
C LEU A 58 11.82 -17.17 32.28
N LEU A 59 11.57 -16.24 33.21
CA LEU A 59 10.42 -15.33 33.14
C LEU A 59 10.53 -14.36 31.94
N GLU A 60 11.73 -13.83 31.69
CA GLU A 60 11.98 -12.98 30.52
C GLU A 60 11.78 -13.75 29.21
N GLU A 61 12.37 -14.94 29.09
CA GLU A 61 12.21 -15.83 27.93
C GLU A 61 10.74 -16.20 27.72
N HIS A 62 9.99 -16.49 28.78
CA HIS A 62 8.55 -16.78 28.69
C HIS A 62 7.75 -15.59 28.22
N SER A 63 8.04 -14.40 28.75
CA SER A 63 7.39 -13.16 28.31
C SER A 63 7.64 -12.84 26.83
N ASP A 64 8.86 -13.09 26.35
CA ASP A 64 9.21 -12.87 24.95
C ASP A 64 8.52 -13.90 24.03
N LEU A 65 8.43 -15.15 24.47
CA LEU A 65 7.67 -16.19 23.75
C LEU A 65 6.18 -15.88 23.68
N GLU A 66 5.58 -15.37 24.75
CA GLU A 66 4.18 -14.94 24.75
C GLU A 66 3.93 -13.79 23.76
N ARG A 67 4.86 -12.82 23.70
CA ARG A 67 4.79 -11.72 22.73
C ARG A 67 4.90 -12.23 21.28
N GLN A 68 5.83 -13.15 21.04
CA GLN A 68 5.99 -13.76 19.72
C GLN A 68 4.74 -14.56 19.34
N GLN A 69 4.15 -15.30 20.27
CA GLN A 69 2.93 -16.04 20.03
C GLN A 69 1.75 -15.14 19.69
N ALA A 70 1.60 -14.01 20.41
CA ALA A 70 0.57 -13.03 20.13
C ALA A 70 0.75 -12.38 18.74
N GLN A 71 1.98 -12.07 18.36
CA GLN A 71 2.29 -11.57 17.01
C GLN A 71 1.99 -12.60 15.92
N TRP A 72 2.33 -13.86 16.17
CA TRP A 72 2.03 -14.95 15.25
C TRP A 72 0.51 -15.14 15.06
N MET A 73 -0.26 -15.10 16.12
CA MET A 73 -1.71 -15.19 16.04
C MET A 73 -2.32 -14.04 15.24
N LEU A 74 -1.82 -12.81 15.44
CA LEU A 74 -2.28 -11.63 14.69
C LEU A 74 -1.96 -11.77 13.20
N THR A 75 -0.73 -12.13 12.87
CA THR A 75 -0.29 -12.32 11.47
C THR A 75 -1.04 -13.47 10.78
N THR A 76 -1.30 -14.55 11.49
CA THR A 76 -2.06 -15.68 10.95
C THR A 76 -3.50 -15.28 10.65
N SER A 77 -4.16 -14.56 11.56
CA SER A 77 -5.51 -14.03 11.35
C SER A 77 -5.58 -13.05 10.15
N GLN A 78 -4.59 -12.18 10.01
CA GLN A 78 -4.49 -11.27 8.86
C GLN A 78 -4.33 -12.06 7.55
N LEU A 79 -3.50 -13.09 7.56
CA LEU A 79 -3.25 -13.92 6.40
C LEU A 79 -4.49 -14.74 5.99
N GLU A 80 -5.28 -15.20 6.94
CA GLU A 80 -6.56 -15.85 6.69
C GLU A 80 -7.57 -14.89 6.06
N THR A 81 -7.68 -13.67 6.58
CA THR A 81 -8.58 -12.65 6.00
C THR A 81 -8.18 -12.25 4.57
N GLU A 82 -6.89 -12.13 4.30
CA GLU A 82 -6.40 -11.84 2.93
C GLU A 82 -6.63 -13.03 1.98
N ARG A 83 -6.47 -14.25 2.45
CA ARG A 83 -6.80 -15.45 1.66
C ARG A 83 -8.27 -15.52 1.30
N GLU A 84 -9.17 -15.21 2.26
CA GLU A 84 -10.61 -15.16 1.98
C GLU A 84 -10.97 -14.09 0.95
N LYS A 85 -10.38 -12.90 1.06
CA LYS A 85 -10.56 -11.81 0.06
C LYS A 85 -10.07 -12.24 -1.32
N CYS A 86 -8.93 -12.89 -1.38
CA CYS A 86 -8.36 -13.40 -2.63
C CYS A 86 -9.28 -14.44 -3.28
N LEU A 87 -9.79 -15.38 -2.48
CA LEU A 87 -10.74 -16.41 -2.95
C LEU A 87 -12.05 -15.81 -3.49
N ILE A 88 -12.58 -14.78 -2.78
CA ILE A 88 -13.77 -14.07 -3.23
C ILE A 88 -13.51 -13.33 -4.55
N ALA A 89 -12.35 -12.68 -4.65
CA ALA A 89 -11.95 -11.97 -5.88
C ALA A 89 -11.77 -12.93 -7.06
N GLU A 90 -11.16 -14.10 -6.85
CA GLU A 90 -11.02 -15.13 -7.87
C GLU A 90 -12.38 -15.64 -8.36
N LYS A 91 -13.28 -16.00 -7.45
CA LYS A 91 -14.64 -16.42 -7.82
C LYS A 91 -15.41 -15.35 -8.59
N ARG A 92 -15.22 -14.07 -8.21
CA ARG A 92 -15.83 -12.95 -8.91
C ARG A 92 -15.27 -12.78 -10.32
N ARG A 93 -13.95 -12.96 -10.46
CA ARG A 93 -13.28 -12.92 -11.77
C ARG A 93 -13.77 -14.04 -12.68
N GLU A 94 -13.88 -15.27 -12.16
CA GLU A 94 -14.40 -16.42 -12.91
C GLU A 94 -15.86 -16.19 -13.36
N ALA A 95 -16.71 -15.68 -12.49
CA ALA A 95 -18.09 -15.37 -12.83
C ALA A 95 -18.21 -14.27 -13.89
N LEU A 96 -17.36 -13.24 -13.81
CA LEU A 96 -17.29 -12.19 -14.82
C LEU A 96 -16.77 -12.72 -16.15
N GLN A 97 -15.77 -13.58 -16.14
CA GLN A 97 -15.20 -14.20 -17.33
C GLN A 97 -16.22 -15.10 -18.04
N ALA A 98 -16.96 -15.91 -17.26
CA ALA A 98 -18.06 -16.71 -17.81
C ALA A 98 -19.19 -15.84 -18.43
N SER A 99 -19.46 -14.69 -17.81
CA SER A 99 -20.42 -13.72 -18.34
C SER A 99 -19.95 -13.10 -19.66
N ILE A 100 -18.67 -12.74 -19.74
CA ILE A 100 -18.05 -12.22 -20.97
C ILE A 100 -18.14 -13.25 -22.08
N GLU A 101 -17.73 -14.50 -21.83
CA GLU A 101 -17.82 -15.57 -22.82
C GLU A 101 -19.25 -15.79 -23.32
N LYS A 102 -20.22 -15.73 -22.41
CA LYS A 102 -21.64 -15.83 -22.79
C LYS A 102 -22.06 -14.68 -23.72
N TYR A 103 -21.71 -13.44 -23.36
CA TYR A 103 -22.04 -12.28 -24.19
C TYR A 103 -21.30 -12.30 -25.52
N GLU A 104 -20.05 -12.75 -25.58
CA GLU A 104 -19.32 -12.94 -26.82
C GLU A 104 -19.99 -13.98 -27.72
N GLN A 105 -20.47 -15.09 -27.17
CA GLN A 105 -21.22 -16.09 -27.91
C GLN A 105 -22.54 -15.55 -28.46
N GLU A 106 -23.28 -14.78 -27.64
CA GLU A 106 -24.50 -14.11 -28.10
C GLU A 106 -24.21 -13.11 -29.23
N VAL A 107 -23.20 -12.26 -29.06
CA VAL A 107 -22.78 -11.30 -30.08
C VAL A 107 -22.39 -12.01 -31.38
N ASN A 108 -21.60 -13.09 -31.28
CA ASN A 108 -21.21 -13.87 -32.46
C ASN A 108 -22.40 -14.58 -33.12
N ARG A 109 -23.36 -15.06 -32.33
CA ARG A 109 -24.62 -15.63 -32.83
C ARG A 109 -25.45 -14.58 -33.58
N PHE A 110 -25.58 -13.37 -33.03
CA PHE A 110 -26.26 -12.27 -33.70
C PHE A 110 -25.52 -11.86 -34.99
N ARG A 111 -24.18 -11.78 -34.97
CA ARG A 111 -23.37 -11.53 -36.16
C ARG A 111 -23.61 -12.55 -37.26
N SER A 112 -23.63 -13.83 -36.93
CA SER A 112 -23.85 -14.91 -37.93
C SER A 112 -25.26 -14.94 -38.51
N LEU A 113 -26.25 -14.43 -37.74
CA LEU A 113 -27.65 -14.43 -38.19
C LEU A 113 -28.04 -13.20 -39.03
N TYR A 114 -27.35 -12.07 -38.82
CA TYR A 114 -27.79 -10.78 -39.37
C TYR A 114 -26.86 -10.12 -40.37
N GLU A 115 -25.60 -10.57 -40.55
CA GLU A 115 -24.65 -9.81 -41.36
C GLU A 115 -23.69 -10.60 -42.23
N GLN A 116 -23.63 -10.20 -43.51
CA GLN A 116 -22.48 -10.49 -44.33
C GLN A 116 -21.31 -9.59 -43.95
N PRO A 117 -20.04 -10.06 -43.92
CA PRO A 117 -18.88 -9.28 -43.47
C PRO A 117 -18.67 -7.90 -44.15
N LYS A 118 -19.06 -7.79 -45.41
CA LYS A 118 -18.98 -6.55 -46.20
C LYS A 118 -20.00 -5.50 -45.76
N GLU A 119 -21.20 -5.92 -45.33
CA GLU A 119 -22.22 -5.00 -44.84
C GLU A 119 -21.87 -4.47 -43.44
N LEU A 120 -21.23 -5.28 -42.60
CA LEU A 120 -20.78 -4.87 -41.26
C LEU A 120 -19.73 -3.78 -41.35
N ALA A 121 -18.74 -3.90 -42.25
CA ALA A 121 -17.70 -2.90 -42.43
C ALA A 121 -18.29 -1.54 -42.84
N GLY A 122 -19.25 -1.51 -43.77
CA GLY A 122 -19.92 -0.27 -44.16
C GLY A 122 -20.75 0.37 -43.03
N ARG A 123 -21.31 -0.42 -42.12
CA ARG A 123 -22.11 0.06 -40.99
C ARG A 123 -21.26 0.72 -39.89
N LEU A 124 -20.00 0.27 -39.73
CA LEU A 124 -19.07 0.74 -38.72
C LEU A 124 -18.02 1.72 -39.24
N GLU A 125 -18.06 2.07 -40.54
CA GLU A 125 -17.10 2.95 -41.19
C GLU A 125 -16.87 4.28 -40.43
N SER A 126 -17.92 4.83 -39.83
CA SER A 126 -17.84 6.07 -39.06
C SER A 126 -16.99 5.92 -37.78
N ILE A 127 -16.91 4.72 -37.22
CA ILE A 127 -16.09 4.42 -36.03
C ILE A 127 -14.61 4.33 -36.38
N GLU A 128 -14.30 3.78 -37.56
CA GLU A 128 -12.92 3.59 -38.01
C GLU A 128 -12.29 4.87 -38.56
N THR A 129 -13.07 5.97 -38.71
CA THR A 129 -12.54 7.25 -39.16
C THR A 129 -11.60 7.83 -38.09
N PRO A 130 -10.30 8.05 -38.41
CA PRO A 130 -9.34 8.51 -37.42
C PRO A 130 -9.72 9.89 -36.84
N TYR A 131 -9.55 10.02 -35.53
CA TYR A 131 -9.71 11.29 -34.83
C TYR A 131 -8.37 12.00 -34.61
N PHE A 132 -7.35 11.23 -34.20
CA PHE A 132 -6.00 11.74 -33.98
C PHE A 132 -5.19 11.69 -35.27
N ALA A 133 -4.31 12.66 -35.44
CA ALA A 133 -3.23 12.52 -36.40
C ALA A 133 -2.36 11.30 -36.03
N ARG A 134 -1.93 10.57 -37.06
CA ARG A 134 -1.10 9.37 -36.85
C ARG A 134 0.13 9.74 -36.04
N ARG A 135 0.31 9.06 -34.90
CA ARG A 135 1.48 9.19 -34.02
C ARG A 135 2.21 7.86 -33.98
N GLU A 136 3.53 7.93 -34.00
CA GLU A 136 4.36 6.79 -33.67
C GLU A 136 4.48 6.74 -32.14
N MET A 137 3.95 5.67 -31.55
CA MET A 137 4.16 5.41 -30.13
C MET A 137 5.49 4.70 -30.00
N ALA A 138 6.42 5.28 -29.24
CA ALA A 138 7.73 4.70 -28.99
C ALA A 138 7.90 4.42 -27.49
N ALA A 139 8.61 3.33 -27.20
CA ALA A 139 9.03 3.05 -25.83
C ALA A 139 9.95 4.17 -25.33
N LEU A 140 9.69 4.67 -24.14
CA LEU A 140 10.57 5.63 -23.49
C LEU A 140 11.74 4.89 -22.84
N SER A 141 12.98 5.30 -23.17
CA SER A 141 14.23 4.75 -22.60
C SER A 141 14.69 5.47 -21.34
N MET A 142 13.80 6.24 -20.69
CA MET A 142 14.10 7.04 -19.49
C MET A 142 13.28 6.58 -18.30
N THR A 143 13.74 6.93 -17.10
CA THR A 143 12.98 6.67 -15.87
C THR A 143 11.75 7.56 -15.78
N GLU A 144 10.76 7.14 -15.01
CA GLU A 144 9.52 7.86 -14.80
C GLU A 144 9.75 9.27 -14.22
N THR A 145 10.71 9.40 -13.31
CA THR A 145 11.07 10.69 -12.71
C THR A 145 11.71 11.64 -13.73
N GLU A 146 12.63 11.15 -14.55
CA GLU A 146 13.25 11.92 -15.63
C GLU A 146 12.20 12.38 -16.66
N TRP A 147 11.24 11.53 -16.97
CA TRP A 147 10.16 11.85 -17.87
C TRP A 147 9.25 12.98 -17.31
N LEU A 148 8.90 12.91 -16.01
CA LEU A 148 8.11 13.94 -15.33
C LEU A 148 8.88 15.27 -15.24
N ASP A 149 10.17 15.22 -14.93
CA ASP A 149 11.01 16.43 -14.89
C ASP A 149 11.13 17.08 -16.28
N LYS A 150 11.22 16.27 -17.34
CA LYS A 150 11.19 16.75 -18.72
C LYS A 150 9.87 17.42 -19.07
N ILE A 151 8.73 16.86 -18.65
CA ILE A 151 7.42 17.49 -18.82
C ILE A 151 7.39 18.84 -18.10
N CYS A 152 7.89 18.88 -16.86
CA CYS A 152 7.96 20.10 -16.05
C CYS A 152 8.79 21.20 -16.74
N ALA A 153 9.96 20.82 -17.28
CA ALA A 153 10.83 21.73 -18.01
C ALA A 153 10.17 22.27 -19.29
N ASN A 154 9.58 21.38 -20.09
CA ASN A 154 8.87 21.76 -21.33
C ASN A 154 7.66 22.67 -21.05
N CYS A 155 6.93 22.44 -19.94
CA CYS A 155 5.86 23.35 -19.50
C CYS A 155 6.41 24.74 -19.16
N ALA A 156 7.54 24.80 -18.46
CA ALA A 156 8.17 26.06 -18.09
C ALA A 156 8.68 26.84 -19.32
N GLU A 157 9.26 26.15 -20.30
CA GLU A 157 9.65 26.74 -21.60
C GLU A 157 8.46 27.28 -22.39
N ALA A 158 7.31 26.60 -22.31
CA ALA A 158 6.05 27.05 -22.88
C ALA A 158 5.40 28.24 -22.11
N GLY A 159 6.05 28.71 -21.04
CA GLY A 159 5.56 29.83 -20.22
C GLY A 159 4.56 29.42 -19.14
N ILE A 160 4.33 28.13 -18.93
CA ILE A 160 3.39 27.62 -17.96
C ILE A 160 4.15 26.94 -16.79
N LYS A 161 4.02 27.55 -15.61
CA LYS A 161 4.70 27.04 -14.41
C LYS A 161 3.71 26.25 -13.55
N PHE A 162 3.77 24.94 -13.65
CA PHE A 162 3.10 24.06 -12.69
C PHE A 162 3.99 23.81 -11.47
N ASN A 163 3.36 23.68 -10.30
CA ASN A 163 4.06 23.20 -9.13
C ASN A 163 4.42 21.71 -9.36
N GLN A 164 5.69 21.37 -9.20
CA GLN A 164 6.19 19.99 -9.39
C GLN A 164 5.37 18.98 -8.60
N ARG A 165 5.05 19.28 -7.33
CA ARG A 165 4.21 18.42 -6.50
C ARG A 165 2.83 18.17 -7.10
N LEU A 166 2.23 19.20 -7.74
CA LEU A 166 0.93 19.06 -8.41
C LEU A 166 1.02 18.11 -9.60
N LEU A 167 2.07 18.26 -10.42
CA LEU A 167 2.31 17.38 -11.58
C LEU A 167 2.51 15.93 -11.14
N TYR A 168 3.32 15.70 -10.12
CA TYR A 168 3.55 14.36 -9.55
C TYR A 168 2.29 13.75 -8.96
N SER A 169 1.49 14.54 -8.24
CA SER A 169 0.21 14.09 -7.69
C SER A 169 -0.79 13.72 -8.79
N PHE A 170 -0.85 14.53 -9.84
CA PHE A 170 -1.68 14.26 -11.01
C PHE A 170 -1.26 12.96 -11.71
N HIS A 171 0.04 12.79 -11.96
CA HIS A 171 0.59 11.57 -12.54
C HIS A 171 0.26 10.33 -11.70
N THR A 172 0.44 10.40 -10.37
CA THR A 172 0.11 9.30 -9.47
C THR A 172 -1.38 8.96 -9.50
N ALA A 173 -2.26 9.97 -9.58
CA ALA A 173 -3.69 9.75 -9.72
C ALA A 173 -4.04 9.03 -11.02
N LEU A 174 -3.38 9.37 -12.12
CA LEU A 174 -3.59 8.70 -13.42
C LEU A 174 -3.08 7.25 -13.40
N LYS A 175 -2.00 6.95 -12.71
CA LYS A 175 -1.49 5.58 -12.57
C LYS A 175 -2.42 4.66 -11.80
N THR A 176 -3.31 5.21 -11.00
CA THR A 176 -4.34 4.43 -10.29
C THR A 176 -5.60 4.19 -11.13
N ALA A 177 -5.57 4.49 -12.43
CA ALA A 177 -6.73 4.40 -13.32
C ALA A 177 -7.38 3.02 -13.39
N ASP A 178 -6.62 1.95 -13.22
CA ASP A 178 -7.15 0.57 -13.15
C ASP A 178 -8.10 0.36 -11.96
N TRP A 179 -7.93 1.14 -10.90
CA TRP A 179 -8.73 1.08 -9.67
C TRP A 179 -9.76 2.21 -9.60
N SER A 180 -9.36 3.40 -10.08
CA SER A 180 -10.18 4.59 -10.11
C SER A 180 -9.93 5.36 -11.41
N PRO A 181 -10.69 5.05 -12.48
CA PRO A 181 -10.47 5.66 -13.80
C PRO A 181 -10.85 7.14 -13.87
N ILE A 182 -11.46 7.69 -12.83
CA ILE A 182 -11.93 9.08 -12.79
C ILE A 182 -11.07 9.88 -11.83
N THR A 183 -10.42 10.93 -12.35
CA THR A 183 -9.68 11.93 -11.56
C THR A 183 -10.39 13.28 -11.63
N VAL A 184 -10.75 13.85 -10.49
CA VAL A 184 -11.45 15.13 -10.41
C VAL A 184 -10.46 16.26 -10.11
N LEU A 185 -10.42 17.26 -11.00
CA LEU A 185 -9.64 18.48 -10.82
C LEU A 185 -10.56 19.60 -10.28
N ALA A 186 -10.53 19.81 -8.98
CA ALA A 186 -11.34 20.83 -8.31
C ALA A 186 -10.50 22.10 -8.02
N GLY A 187 -11.12 23.26 -8.10
CA GLY A 187 -10.48 24.54 -7.78
C GLY A 187 -11.17 25.73 -8.44
N VAL A 188 -10.77 26.95 -8.07
CA VAL A 188 -11.34 28.17 -8.62
C VAL A 188 -11.02 28.34 -10.11
N SER A 189 -11.81 29.13 -10.82
CA SER A 189 -11.58 29.40 -12.24
C SER A 189 -10.22 30.09 -12.45
N GLY A 190 -9.58 29.81 -13.59
CA GLY A 190 -8.29 30.43 -13.96
C GLY A 190 -7.05 29.80 -13.30
N THR A 191 -7.18 28.74 -12.52
CA THR A 191 -6.03 28.06 -11.88
C THR A 191 -5.29 27.07 -12.77
N GLY A 192 -5.65 26.94 -14.03
CA GLY A 192 -4.98 26.05 -14.98
C GLY A 192 -5.45 24.59 -14.91
N LYS A 193 -6.66 24.32 -14.37
CA LYS A 193 -7.21 22.95 -14.28
C LYS A 193 -7.26 22.22 -15.63
N SER A 194 -7.74 22.89 -16.67
CA SER A 194 -7.84 22.31 -18.02
C SER A 194 -6.48 22.26 -18.72
N LEU A 195 -5.57 23.21 -18.41
CA LEU A 195 -4.23 23.25 -18.96
C LEU A 195 -3.31 22.15 -18.44
N LEU A 196 -3.49 21.73 -17.19
CA LEU A 196 -2.66 20.69 -16.58
C LEU A 196 -2.71 19.36 -17.37
N PRO A 197 -3.87 18.72 -17.59
CA PRO A 197 -3.93 17.49 -18.38
C PRO A 197 -3.52 17.69 -19.84
N GLU A 198 -3.85 18.83 -20.45
CA GLU A 198 -3.49 19.13 -21.83
C GLU A 198 -1.96 19.14 -22.01
N TYR A 199 -1.25 19.93 -21.21
CA TYR A 199 0.21 20.07 -21.35
C TYR A 199 0.95 18.83 -20.85
N TYR A 200 0.43 18.17 -19.83
CA TYR A 200 0.95 16.89 -19.39
C TYR A 200 0.93 15.86 -20.53
N CYS A 201 -0.19 15.73 -21.24
CA CYS A 201 -0.32 14.82 -22.36
C CYS A 201 0.50 15.25 -23.57
N ARG A 202 0.50 16.54 -23.87
CA ARG A 202 1.24 17.10 -24.99
C ARG A 202 2.73 16.85 -24.90
N PHE A 203 3.33 17.11 -23.72
CA PHE A 203 4.75 16.91 -23.50
C PHE A 203 5.12 15.49 -23.08
N GLY A 204 4.15 14.75 -22.54
CA GLY A 204 4.30 13.33 -22.19
C GLY A 204 4.10 12.37 -23.34
N GLY A 205 3.64 12.86 -24.52
CA GLY A 205 3.36 11.99 -25.66
C GLY A 205 2.11 11.11 -25.50
N ILE A 206 1.20 11.48 -24.58
CA ILE A 206 -0.02 10.73 -24.27
C ILE A 206 -1.15 11.19 -25.20
N TYR A 207 -2.06 10.27 -25.55
CA TYR A 207 -3.28 10.61 -26.27
C TYR A 207 -4.20 11.46 -25.38
N PHE A 208 -4.65 12.59 -25.93
CA PHE A 208 -5.46 13.54 -25.19
C PHE A 208 -6.64 14.03 -26.01
N MET A 209 -7.81 14.06 -25.37
CA MET A 209 -9.03 14.63 -25.92
C MET A 209 -9.69 15.52 -24.87
N SER A 210 -10.07 16.74 -25.25
CA SER A 210 -10.89 17.60 -24.41
C SER A 210 -12.29 17.69 -24.99
N MET A 211 -13.28 17.54 -24.14
CA MET A 211 -14.70 17.63 -24.47
C MET A 211 -15.40 18.52 -23.46
N ALA A 212 -16.15 19.51 -23.96
CA ALA A 212 -17.06 20.27 -23.12
C ALA A 212 -18.32 19.45 -22.88
N VAL A 213 -18.68 19.28 -21.62
CA VAL A 213 -19.92 18.61 -21.23
C VAL A 213 -21.12 19.44 -21.68
N GLN A 214 -22.09 18.79 -22.29
CA GLN A 214 -23.30 19.42 -22.79
C GLN A 214 -24.50 19.09 -21.89
N PRO A 215 -25.45 20.01 -21.75
CA PRO A 215 -26.64 19.78 -20.92
C PRO A 215 -27.54 18.64 -21.38
N ASP A 216 -27.43 18.24 -22.64
CA ASP A 216 -28.20 17.17 -23.28
C ASP A 216 -27.55 15.79 -23.19
N TRP A 217 -26.45 15.66 -22.40
CA TRP A 217 -25.80 14.37 -22.18
C TRP A 217 -26.55 13.56 -21.10
N ASP A 218 -27.75 13.13 -21.43
CA ASP A 218 -28.65 12.35 -20.55
C ASP A 218 -28.59 10.83 -20.81
N SER A 219 -27.89 10.40 -21.86
CA SER A 219 -27.88 9.02 -22.29
C SER A 219 -26.49 8.61 -22.81
N PRO A 220 -26.14 7.31 -22.77
CA PRO A 220 -24.93 6.79 -23.36
C PRO A 220 -24.80 7.08 -24.85
N GLN A 221 -25.92 7.22 -25.54
CA GLN A 221 -25.96 7.52 -26.98
C GLN A 221 -25.38 8.91 -27.27
N SER A 222 -25.62 9.88 -26.40
CA SER A 222 -25.07 11.24 -26.56
C SER A 222 -23.54 11.23 -26.48
N LEU A 223 -22.97 10.31 -25.70
CA LEU A 223 -21.53 10.22 -25.47
C LEU A 223 -20.82 9.33 -26.51
N PHE A 224 -21.40 8.17 -26.84
CA PHE A 224 -20.77 7.16 -27.68
C PHE A 224 -21.28 7.13 -29.12
N GLY A 225 -22.50 7.63 -29.35
CA GLY A 225 -23.16 7.56 -30.63
C GLY A 225 -24.35 6.59 -30.65
N TYR A 226 -25.05 6.56 -31.74
CA TYR A 226 -26.25 5.77 -31.90
C TYR A 226 -26.31 5.10 -33.29
N PHE A 227 -27.03 3.98 -33.36
CA PHE A 227 -27.31 3.31 -34.60
C PHE A 227 -28.51 3.97 -35.30
N ASN A 228 -28.27 4.50 -36.52
CA ASN A 228 -29.33 5.03 -37.36
C ASN A 228 -29.95 3.93 -38.20
N SER A 229 -31.17 3.56 -37.88
CA SER A 229 -31.91 2.49 -38.58
C SER A 229 -32.30 2.86 -40.00
N VAL A 230 -32.35 4.14 -40.37
CA VAL A 230 -32.71 4.61 -41.72
C VAL A 230 -31.56 4.36 -42.69
N ASP A 231 -30.37 4.79 -42.28
CA ASP A 231 -29.15 4.67 -43.09
C ASP A 231 -28.44 3.30 -42.86
N ASN A 232 -28.94 2.52 -41.90
CA ASN A 232 -28.33 1.26 -41.49
C ASN A 232 -26.84 1.40 -41.08
N ARG A 233 -26.49 2.52 -40.45
CA ARG A 233 -25.14 2.90 -40.06
C ARG A 233 -25.07 3.39 -38.62
N PHE A 234 -23.92 3.18 -38.02
CA PHE A 234 -23.65 3.72 -36.68
C PHE A 234 -23.09 5.12 -36.80
N ASN A 235 -23.73 6.09 -36.19
CA ASN A 235 -23.24 7.47 -36.10
C ASN A 235 -22.32 7.60 -34.89
N ALA A 236 -21.02 7.49 -35.11
CA ALA A 236 -20.01 7.54 -34.08
C ALA A 236 -19.74 8.99 -33.63
N THR A 237 -19.70 9.20 -32.32
CA THR A 237 -19.20 10.47 -31.75
C THR A 237 -17.67 10.54 -31.88
N THR A 238 -17.13 11.73 -31.66
CA THR A 238 -15.67 11.94 -31.63
C THR A 238 -15.00 11.10 -30.57
N LEU A 239 -15.66 10.89 -29.42
CA LEU A 239 -15.12 10.08 -28.30
C LEU A 239 -14.93 8.63 -28.71
N ILE A 240 -15.96 7.97 -29.24
CA ILE A 240 -15.86 6.54 -29.61
C ILE A 240 -14.81 6.35 -30.73
N ARG A 241 -14.72 7.28 -31.69
CA ARG A 241 -13.70 7.25 -32.73
C ARG A 241 -12.28 7.32 -32.15
N ALA A 242 -12.06 8.26 -31.22
CA ALA A 242 -10.78 8.40 -30.52
C ALA A 242 -10.42 7.17 -29.70
N MET A 243 -11.39 6.59 -28.97
CA MET A 243 -11.19 5.37 -28.17
C MET A 243 -10.83 4.15 -29.04
N VAL A 244 -11.54 3.96 -30.18
CA VAL A 244 -11.27 2.85 -31.10
C VAL A 244 -9.90 2.99 -31.75
N GLN A 245 -9.56 4.19 -32.22
CA GLN A 245 -8.24 4.47 -32.77
C GLN A 245 -7.14 4.19 -31.73
N PHE A 246 -7.27 4.73 -30.51
CA PHE A 246 -6.32 4.47 -29.45
C PHE A 246 -6.17 2.97 -29.13
N SER A 247 -7.30 2.24 -29.02
CA SER A 247 -7.27 0.79 -28.76
C SER A 247 -6.56 0.02 -29.88
N HIS A 248 -6.71 0.44 -31.12
CA HIS A 248 -6.03 -0.16 -32.27
C HIS A 248 -4.52 0.12 -32.21
N ASP A 249 -4.13 1.38 -32.02
CA ASP A 249 -2.74 1.82 -31.95
C ASP A 249 -2.02 1.17 -30.75
N ALA A 250 -2.66 1.13 -29.58
CA ALA A 250 -2.11 0.48 -28.38
C ALA A 250 -1.88 -1.03 -28.57
N LYS A 251 -2.83 -1.74 -29.23
CA LYS A 251 -2.68 -3.17 -29.53
C LYS A 251 -1.55 -3.43 -30.54
N GLN A 252 -1.35 -2.54 -31.50
CA GLN A 252 -0.26 -2.65 -32.47
C GLN A 252 1.10 -2.48 -31.75
N VAL A 253 1.24 -1.46 -30.93
CA VAL A 253 2.46 -1.18 -30.16
C VAL A 253 2.76 -2.31 -29.16
N ALA A 254 1.75 -2.84 -28.47
CA ALA A 254 1.92 -3.96 -27.56
C ALA A 254 2.46 -5.23 -28.25
N LYS A 255 2.09 -5.45 -29.53
CA LYS A 255 2.63 -6.56 -30.33
C LYS A 255 4.09 -6.34 -30.74
N GLU A 256 4.47 -5.11 -31.03
CA GLU A 256 5.79 -4.78 -31.57
C GLU A 256 6.85 -4.56 -30.47
N SER A 257 6.46 -4.06 -29.29
CA SER A 257 7.40 -3.58 -28.27
C SER A 257 7.17 -4.10 -26.84
N ASN A 258 6.25 -5.05 -26.62
CA ASN A 258 5.83 -5.51 -25.27
C ASN A 258 5.39 -4.38 -24.34
N LEU A 259 5.01 -3.23 -24.85
CA LEU A 259 4.49 -2.11 -24.07
C LEU A 259 3.03 -2.36 -23.75
N SER A 260 2.73 -2.60 -22.46
CA SER A 260 1.35 -2.76 -21.97
C SER A 260 0.73 -1.44 -21.50
N ASP A 261 1.53 -0.41 -21.27
CA ASP A 261 1.13 0.77 -20.51
C ASP A 261 0.93 2.01 -21.41
N SER A 262 0.03 1.87 -22.38
CA SER A 262 -0.44 3.02 -23.17
C SER A 262 -1.61 3.70 -22.45
N MET A 263 -1.64 5.04 -22.43
CA MET A 263 -2.68 5.83 -21.78
C MET A 263 -3.37 6.76 -22.76
N PHE A 264 -4.70 6.87 -22.63
CA PHE A 264 -5.53 7.85 -23.29
C PHE A 264 -6.31 8.65 -22.22
N ILE A 265 -6.16 9.97 -22.23
CA ILE A 265 -6.81 10.87 -21.26
C ILE A 265 -7.90 11.66 -21.96
N VAL A 266 -9.10 11.57 -21.42
CA VAL A 266 -10.25 12.37 -21.83
C VAL A 266 -10.55 13.38 -20.73
N LEU A 267 -10.44 14.67 -21.06
CA LEU A 267 -10.84 15.75 -20.19
C LEU A 267 -12.31 16.08 -20.46
N LEU A 268 -13.16 15.89 -19.45
CA LEU A 268 -14.53 16.38 -19.44
C LEU A 268 -14.53 17.75 -18.75
N ASP A 269 -14.62 18.80 -19.54
CA ASP A 269 -14.63 20.17 -19.03
C ASP A 269 -16.08 20.65 -18.81
N GLU A 270 -16.25 21.63 -17.94
CA GLU A 270 -17.56 22.22 -17.59
C GLU A 270 -18.60 21.19 -17.08
N MET A 271 -18.13 20.24 -16.22
CA MET A 271 -18.96 19.17 -15.65
C MET A 271 -20.21 19.66 -14.90
N ASN A 272 -20.25 20.92 -14.48
CA ASN A 272 -21.36 21.58 -13.85
C ASN A 272 -22.55 21.87 -14.80
N LEU A 273 -22.38 21.68 -16.10
CA LEU A 273 -23.45 21.86 -17.09
C LEU A 273 -24.32 20.59 -17.25
N ALA A 274 -23.85 19.43 -16.84
CA ALA A 274 -24.65 18.21 -16.81
C ALA A 274 -25.69 18.30 -15.68
N HIS A 275 -26.96 17.98 -15.99
CA HIS A 275 -28.06 17.94 -15.05
C HIS A 275 -28.27 16.57 -14.44
#